data_3094cb4d892bbc15a32a9ff23b6ca22b
#
_entry.id   3094cb4d892bbc15a32a9ff23b6ca22b
#
_cell.length_a   1.000
_cell.length_b   1.000
_cell.length_c   1.000
_cell.angle_alpha   90.00
_cell.angle_beta   90.00
_cell.angle_gamma   90.00
#
_symmetry.space_group_name_H-M   'P 1'
#
loop_
_entity.id
_entity.type
_entity.pdbx_description
1 polymer ?
#
loop_
_entity_poly.entity_id
_entity_poly.type
_entity_poly.pdbx_seq_one_letter_code
_entity_poly.pdbx_strand_id
1 'polypeptide(L)'
;MNQLGKFNGVLLVSDFDDTLYGTDLTVSQENVEAIAYFTAEGGRFTVATGRARPAFAPCASLVPINAPVILSNGSALYDFAREEMVCESFLPGRVQEDLMELTFVVPEIGLEAYRGDDIYLHNPNIITRNHLARVGVPGEERAIRDIPGPLSKVLLEHDRRSVLERARAYILGRWGERYEAIFSNQVLLELTAKGSNKGGMVEELARRLGIGAEHIYCVGDNENDIP
;
A
#
# COMPACT_ATOMS: atom_id res chain seq x y z
N MET A 1 -11.88 -34.27 20.73
CA MET A 1 -11.67 -32.81 20.81
C MET A 1 -10.55 -32.50 19.85
N ASN A 2 -10.83 -31.84 18.70
CA ASN A 2 -9.76 -31.36 17.85
C ASN A 2 -8.98 -30.33 18.66
N GLN A 3 -7.72 -30.59 18.93
CA GLN A 3 -6.82 -29.63 19.54
C GLN A 3 -6.71 -28.44 18.56
N LEU A 4 -7.10 -27.23 19.01
CA LEU A 4 -6.89 -26.03 18.26
C LEU A 4 -5.38 -25.88 18.01
N GLY A 5 -4.99 -25.51 16.78
CA GLY A 5 -3.58 -25.31 16.46
C GLY A 5 -2.94 -24.24 17.36
N LYS A 6 -1.63 -24.30 17.52
CA LYS A 6 -0.83 -23.45 18.42
C LYS A 6 -1.04 -21.95 18.22
N PHE A 7 -1.31 -21.53 16.97
CA PHE A 7 -1.49 -20.13 16.58
C PHE A 7 -2.94 -19.78 16.21
N ASN A 8 -3.90 -20.61 16.64
CA ASN A 8 -5.30 -20.31 16.37
C ASN A 8 -5.71 -18.97 16.99
N GLY A 9 -6.35 -18.10 16.18
CA GLY A 9 -6.76 -16.76 16.60
C GLY A 9 -5.64 -15.70 16.56
N VAL A 10 -4.48 -16.01 15.99
CA VAL A 10 -3.36 -15.07 15.82
C VAL A 10 -3.32 -14.58 14.37
N LEU A 11 -3.16 -13.26 14.18
CA LEU A 11 -2.90 -12.62 12.89
C LEU A 11 -1.45 -12.11 12.85
N LEU A 12 -0.68 -12.55 11.86
CA LEU A 12 0.63 -12.03 11.52
C LEU A 12 0.56 -11.31 10.19
N VAL A 13 0.96 -10.02 10.18
CA VAL A 13 1.01 -9.17 9.00
C VAL A 13 2.45 -8.73 8.77
N SER A 14 2.98 -8.98 7.58
CA SER A 14 4.31 -8.51 7.19
C SER A 14 4.20 -7.45 6.09
N ASP A 15 5.01 -6.40 6.19
CA ASP A 15 5.36 -5.64 4.99
C ASP A 15 6.04 -6.56 3.99
N PHE A 16 6.05 -6.16 2.72
CA PHE A 16 6.53 -6.99 1.64
C PHE A 16 7.91 -6.57 1.14
N ASP A 17 8.00 -5.40 0.53
CA ASP A 17 9.24 -4.92 -0.10
C ASP A 17 10.27 -4.52 0.96
N ASP A 18 11.48 -5.03 0.81
CA ASP A 18 12.63 -4.80 1.71
C ASP A 18 12.43 -5.37 3.15
N THR A 19 11.31 -6.05 3.41
CA THR A 19 11.04 -6.78 4.67
C THR A 19 10.98 -8.29 4.41
N LEU A 20 9.91 -8.77 3.74
CA LEU A 20 9.74 -10.20 3.42
C LEU A 20 10.36 -10.56 2.07
N TYR A 21 10.26 -9.66 1.11
CA TYR A 21 10.78 -9.77 -0.25
C TYR A 21 12.06 -8.97 -0.37
N GLY A 22 13.19 -9.68 -0.49
CA GLY A 22 14.52 -9.10 -0.44
C GLY A 22 14.91 -8.34 -1.71
N THR A 23 16.05 -7.66 -1.65
CA THR A 23 16.65 -6.94 -2.80
C THR A 23 17.06 -7.86 -3.94
N ASP A 24 17.22 -9.15 -3.68
CA ASP A 24 17.43 -10.22 -4.66
C ASP A 24 16.13 -10.67 -5.36
N LEU A 25 15.01 -10.02 -5.06
CA LEU A 25 13.67 -10.29 -5.60
C LEU A 25 13.18 -11.71 -5.25
N THR A 26 13.55 -12.21 -4.07
CA THR A 26 13.09 -13.49 -3.55
C THR A 26 12.55 -13.38 -2.12
N VAL A 27 11.79 -14.40 -1.71
CA VAL A 27 11.47 -14.65 -0.29
C VAL A 27 12.31 -15.85 0.14
N SER A 28 13.00 -15.74 1.28
CA SER A 28 13.86 -16.83 1.74
C SER A 28 13.06 -18.12 2.03
N GLN A 29 13.67 -19.26 1.79
CA GLN A 29 13.03 -20.56 2.02
C GLN A 29 12.67 -20.73 3.50
N GLU A 30 13.49 -20.23 4.42
CA GLU A 30 13.23 -20.25 5.84
C GLU A 30 11.96 -19.49 6.22
N ASN A 31 11.73 -18.31 5.59
CA ASN A 31 10.52 -17.53 5.81
C ASN A 31 9.28 -18.27 5.27
N VAL A 32 9.38 -18.86 4.07
CA VAL A 32 8.28 -19.64 3.47
C VAL A 32 7.91 -20.81 4.38
N GLU A 33 8.90 -21.58 4.88
CA GLU A 33 8.67 -22.71 5.78
C GLU A 33 8.09 -22.29 7.14
N ALA A 34 8.59 -21.20 7.72
CA ALA A 34 8.08 -20.67 8.99
C ALA A 34 6.62 -20.21 8.86
N ILE A 35 6.28 -19.50 7.75
CA ILE A 35 4.90 -19.08 7.49
C ILE A 35 3.99 -20.29 7.24
N ALA A 36 4.47 -21.28 6.48
CA ALA A 36 3.73 -22.52 6.25
C ALA A 36 3.42 -23.26 7.56
N TYR A 37 4.42 -23.37 8.46
CA TYR A 37 4.21 -23.93 9.80
C TYR A 37 3.20 -23.11 10.61
N PHE A 38 3.34 -21.77 10.63
CA PHE A 38 2.43 -20.88 11.36
C PHE A 38 0.98 -21.05 10.89
N THR A 39 0.76 -21.08 9.57
CA THR A 39 -0.59 -21.23 8.99
C THR A 39 -1.17 -22.64 9.21
N ALA A 40 -0.34 -23.68 9.12
CA ALA A 40 -0.74 -25.06 9.42
C ALA A 40 -1.20 -25.24 10.88
N GLU A 41 -0.61 -24.49 11.81
CA GLU A 41 -0.96 -24.44 13.22
C GLU A 41 -2.11 -23.45 13.54
N GLY A 42 -2.88 -23.04 12.53
CA GLY A 42 -4.11 -22.23 12.67
C GLY A 42 -3.92 -20.73 12.66
N GLY A 43 -2.70 -20.22 12.48
CA GLY A 43 -2.42 -18.79 12.34
C GLY A 43 -2.96 -18.21 11.04
N ARG A 44 -3.27 -16.90 11.06
CA ARG A 44 -3.62 -16.12 9.88
C ARG A 44 -2.43 -15.28 9.47
N PHE A 45 -1.95 -15.47 8.24
CA PHE A 45 -0.84 -14.72 7.66
C PHE A 45 -1.28 -13.92 6.44
N THR A 46 -0.86 -12.68 6.39
CA THR A 46 -1.03 -11.83 5.22
C THR A 46 0.11 -10.82 5.07
N VAL A 47 0.06 -10.07 3.97
CA VAL A 47 1.00 -9.01 3.62
C VAL A 47 0.28 -7.67 3.60
N ALA A 48 0.99 -6.60 4.03
CA ALA A 48 0.58 -5.21 3.89
C ALA A 48 1.62 -4.46 3.04
N THR A 49 1.27 -4.06 1.82
CA THR A 49 2.21 -3.49 0.86
C THR A 49 1.73 -2.18 0.24
N GLY A 50 2.67 -1.33 -0.16
CA GLY A 50 2.40 -0.17 -1.02
C GLY A 50 1.98 -0.53 -2.45
N ARG A 51 2.23 -1.76 -2.89
CA ARG A 51 1.87 -2.21 -4.24
C ARG A 51 0.37 -2.22 -4.45
N ALA A 52 -0.07 -1.77 -5.64
CA ALA A 52 -1.42 -1.99 -6.13
C ALA A 52 -1.60 -3.45 -6.59
N ARG A 53 -2.85 -3.90 -6.79
CA ARG A 53 -3.18 -5.28 -7.15
C ARG A 53 -2.37 -5.83 -8.33
N PRO A 54 -2.25 -5.15 -9.49
CA PRO A 54 -1.50 -5.68 -10.63
C PRO A 54 0.00 -5.88 -10.33
N ALA A 55 0.58 -4.98 -9.52
CA ALA A 55 1.99 -5.05 -9.14
C ALA A 55 2.29 -6.13 -8.10
N PHE A 56 1.31 -6.52 -7.27
CA PHE A 56 1.47 -7.56 -6.26
C PHE A 56 1.06 -8.95 -6.77
N ALA A 57 0.10 -9.06 -7.68
CA ALA A 57 -0.44 -10.33 -8.17
C ALA A 57 0.63 -11.37 -8.58
N PRO A 58 1.73 -11.01 -9.29
CA PRO A 58 2.79 -11.94 -9.62
C PRO A 58 3.53 -12.52 -8.40
N CYS A 59 3.47 -11.82 -7.25
CA CYS A 59 4.16 -12.18 -6.01
C CYS A 59 3.26 -12.96 -5.04
N ALA A 60 1.94 -13.00 -5.26
CA ALA A 60 0.98 -13.56 -4.30
C ALA A 60 1.22 -15.03 -3.97
N SER A 61 1.84 -15.79 -4.89
CA SER A 61 2.17 -17.21 -4.70
C SER A 61 3.53 -17.47 -4.06
N LEU A 62 4.34 -16.44 -3.81
CA LEU A 62 5.70 -16.60 -3.24
C LEU A 62 5.66 -17.02 -1.77
N VAL A 63 4.55 -16.77 -1.07
CA VAL A 63 4.35 -17.11 0.34
C VAL A 63 2.96 -17.69 0.58
N PRO A 64 2.78 -18.57 1.58
CA PRO A 64 1.48 -19.18 1.87
C PRO A 64 0.54 -18.23 2.62
N ILE A 65 0.03 -17.19 1.91
CA ILE A 65 -0.97 -16.25 2.40
C ILE A 65 -2.31 -16.98 2.58
N ASN A 66 -2.95 -16.82 3.75
CA ASN A 66 -4.26 -17.42 4.06
C ASN A 66 -5.28 -16.43 4.61
N ALA A 67 -5.05 -15.13 4.42
CA ALA A 67 -5.98 -14.05 4.70
C ALA A 67 -5.90 -12.98 3.59
N PRO A 68 -6.91 -12.11 3.42
CA PRO A 68 -6.88 -11.03 2.44
C PRO A 68 -5.65 -10.13 2.58
N VAL A 69 -5.07 -9.70 1.44
CA VAL A 69 -3.85 -8.87 1.35
C VAL A 69 -4.21 -7.40 1.43
N ILE A 70 -3.47 -6.65 2.22
CA ILE A 70 -3.57 -5.21 2.34
C ILE A 70 -2.70 -4.58 1.25
N LEU A 71 -3.34 -3.89 0.31
CA LEU A 71 -2.73 -3.29 -0.86
C LEU A 71 -2.75 -1.75 -0.79
N SER A 72 -1.92 -1.11 -1.63
CA SER A 72 -1.90 0.35 -1.80
C SER A 72 -1.82 1.10 -0.47
N ASN A 73 -0.93 0.63 0.44
CA ASN A 73 -0.72 1.20 1.79
C ASN A 73 -2.02 1.35 2.61
N GLY A 74 -2.92 0.35 2.51
CA GLY A 74 -4.16 0.32 3.27
C GLY A 74 -5.37 0.92 2.55
N SER A 75 -5.24 1.30 1.26
CA SER A 75 -6.40 1.75 0.49
C SER A 75 -7.27 0.61 -0.03
N ALA A 76 -6.76 -0.62 -0.07
CA ALA A 76 -7.51 -1.78 -0.55
C ALA A 76 -7.20 -3.04 0.24
N LEU A 77 -8.19 -3.90 0.38
CA LEU A 77 -8.09 -5.24 0.93
C LEU A 77 -8.60 -6.23 -0.13
N TYR A 78 -7.73 -7.13 -0.60
CA TYR A 78 -8.02 -8.05 -1.69
C TYR A 78 -7.77 -9.51 -1.30
N ASP A 79 -8.74 -10.37 -1.53
CA ASP A 79 -8.61 -11.81 -1.30
C ASP A 79 -8.17 -12.50 -2.61
N PHE A 80 -6.89 -12.89 -2.69
CA PHE A 80 -6.33 -13.56 -3.85
C PHE A 80 -6.83 -15.01 -4.02
N ALA A 81 -7.29 -15.66 -2.95
CA ALA A 81 -7.83 -17.01 -3.04
C ALA A 81 -9.25 -17.02 -3.62
N ARG A 82 -10.01 -15.95 -3.39
CA ARG A 82 -11.37 -15.77 -3.92
C ARG A 82 -11.43 -14.86 -5.13
N GLU A 83 -10.31 -14.21 -5.48
CA GLU A 83 -10.21 -13.24 -6.56
C GLU A 83 -11.22 -12.07 -6.41
N GLU A 84 -11.42 -11.60 -5.16
CA GLU A 84 -12.40 -10.55 -4.88
C GLU A 84 -11.81 -9.36 -4.11
N MET A 85 -12.31 -8.15 -4.42
CA MET A 85 -12.07 -6.95 -3.64
C MET A 85 -12.95 -6.99 -2.39
N VAL A 86 -12.34 -7.12 -1.21
CA VAL A 86 -13.04 -7.18 0.08
C VAL A 86 -13.51 -5.79 0.51
N CYS A 87 -12.64 -4.78 0.37
CA CYS A 87 -12.99 -3.37 0.49
C CYS A 87 -11.93 -2.50 -0.17
N GLU A 88 -12.32 -1.28 -0.55
CA GLU A 88 -11.45 -0.26 -1.12
C GLU A 88 -11.87 1.11 -0.59
N SER A 89 -10.88 1.96 -0.28
CA SER A 89 -11.09 3.36 0.10
C SER A 89 -10.67 4.26 -1.06
N PHE A 90 -11.41 5.36 -1.23
CA PHE A 90 -11.13 6.32 -2.29
C PHE A 90 -10.79 7.68 -1.71
N LEU A 91 -9.91 8.38 -2.37
CA LEU A 91 -9.61 9.78 -2.13
C LEU A 91 -10.89 10.63 -2.29
N PRO A 92 -11.03 11.75 -1.57
CA PRO A 92 -12.17 12.65 -1.74
C PRO A 92 -12.38 13.07 -3.20
N GLY A 93 -13.65 13.27 -3.61
CA GLY A 93 -14.01 13.56 -5.00
C GLY A 93 -13.44 14.84 -5.59
N ARG A 94 -12.84 15.71 -4.75
CA ARG A 94 -12.13 16.92 -5.19
C ARG A 94 -10.60 16.75 -5.30
N VAL A 95 -10.10 15.53 -5.27
CA VAL A 95 -8.65 15.26 -5.28
C VAL A 95 -7.95 15.86 -6.50
N GLN A 96 -8.56 15.87 -7.68
CA GLN A 96 -7.97 16.49 -8.88
C GLN A 96 -7.74 17.99 -8.68
N GLU A 97 -8.68 18.71 -8.05
CA GLU A 97 -8.56 20.14 -7.75
C GLU A 97 -7.43 20.39 -6.76
N ASP A 98 -7.37 19.57 -5.70
CA ASP A 98 -6.33 19.66 -4.67
C ASP A 98 -4.93 19.33 -5.27
N LEU A 99 -4.82 18.37 -6.19
CA LEU A 99 -3.58 18.05 -6.91
C LEU A 99 -3.16 19.17 -7.87
N MET A 100 -4.10 19.84 -8.57
CA MET A 100 -3.78 21.01 -9.39
C MET A 100 -3.24 22.16 -8.55
N GLU A 101 -3.83 22.41 -7.37
CA GLU A 101 -3.31 23.40 -6.42
C GLU A 101 -1.93 23.01 -5.92
N LEU A 102 -1.71 21.74 -5.55
CA LEU A 102 -0.41 21.24 -5.11
C LEU A 102 0.68 21.40 -6.18
N THR A 103 0.41 21.03 -7.43
CA THR A 103 1.38 21.16 -8.52
C THR A 103 1.66 22.60 -8.93
N PHE A 104 0.77 23.54 -8.61
CA PHE A 104 1.05 24.96 -8.74
C PHE A 104 2.06 25.43 -7.66
N VAL A 105 1.96 24.90 -6.43
CA VAL A 105 2.86 25.27 -5.31
C VAL A 105 4.20 24.53 -5.39
N VAL A 106 4.19 23.28 -5.88
CA VAL A 106 5.38 22.42 -6.00
C VAL A 106 5.42 21.83 -7.42
N PRO A 107 5.78 22.64 -8.42
CA PRO A 107 5.64 22.27 -9.84
C PRO A 107 6.60 21.18 -10.31
N GLU A 108 7.66 20.89 -9.55
CA GLU A 108 8.65 19.88 -9.91
C GLU A 108 8.25 18.44 -9.59
N ILE A 109 7.09 18.21 -8.93
CA ILE A 109 6.64 16.87 -8.52
C ILE A 109 6.14 16.05 -9.70
N GLY A 110 6.58 14.77 -9.79
CA GLY A 110 5.91 13.74 -10.57
C GLY A 110 4.75 13.14 -9.80
N LEU A 111 3.73 12.68 -10.52
CA LEU A 111 2.52 12.07 -9.98
C LEU A 111 2.20 10.75 -10.67
N GLU A 112 1.88 9.72 -9.88
CA GLU A 112 1.14 8.54 -10.31
C GLU A 112 -0.22 8.51 -9.59
N ALA A 113 -1.33 8.57 -10.32
CA ALA A 113 -2.68 8.48 -9.76
C ALA A 113 -3.29 7.12 -10.09
N TYR A 114 -3.80 6.43 -9.08
CA TYR A 114 -4.26 5.05 -9.17
C TYR A 114 -5.78 4.97 -9.16
N ARG A 115 -6.34 4.27 -10.17
CA ARG A 115 -7.76 3.97 -10.28
C ARG A 115 -7.94 2.50 -10.64
N GLY A 116 -8.28 1.68 -9.68
CA GLY A 116 -8.27 0.22 -9.88
C GLY A 116 -6.88 -0.24 -10.33
N ASP A 117 -6.81 -0.84 -11.52
CA ASP A 117 -5.55 -1.31 -12.12
C ASP A 117 -4.87 -0.28 -13.03
N ASP A 118 -5.53 0.85 -13.31
CA ASP A 118 -5.00 1.90 -14.18
C ASP A 118 -4.11 2.85 -13.39
N ILE A 119 -3.00 3.27 -14.02
CA ILE A 119 -2.07 4.28 -13.49
C ILE A 119 -2.03 5.46 -14.47
N TYR A 120 -2.39 6.64 -13.97
CA TYR A 120 -2.32 7.90 -14.72
C TYR A 120 -1.15 8.72 -14.22
N LEU A 121 -0.38 9.27 -15.16
CA LEU A 121 0.84 10.01 -14.88
C LEU A 121 0.64 11.51 -15.15
N HIS A 122 1.19 12.35 -14.27
CA HIS A 122 1.32 13.76 -14.54
C HIS A 122 2.75 14.21 -14.22
N ASN A 123 3.38 14.95 -15.13
CA ASN A 123 4.76 15.42 -15.02
C ASN A 123 5.75 14.26 -14.66
N PRO A 124 5.73 13.10 -15.37
CA PRO A 124 6.55 11.96 -15.01
C PRO A 124 8.04 12.30 -15.11
N ASN A 125 8.78 11.98 -14.08
CA ASN A 125 10.22 12.17 -13.96
C ASN A 125 10.99 10.86 -13.98
N ILE A 126 12.30 10.88 -13.66
CA ILE A 126 13.13 9.66 -13.65
C ILE A 126 12.68 8.68 -12.56
N ILE A 127 12.17 9.18 -11.41
CA ILE A 127 11.69 8.33 -10.32
C ILE A 127 10.44 7.60 -10.78
N THR A 128 9.47 8.29 -11.39
CA THR A 128 8.26 7.71 -11.99
C THR A 128 8.60 6.56 -12.94
N ARG A 129 9.53 6.80 -13.87
CA ARG A 129 9.94 5.78 -14.86
C ARG A 129 10.59 4.57 -14.21
N ASN A 130 11.46 4.78 -13.23
CA ASN A 130 12.12 3.70 -12.50
C ASN A 130 11.11 2.90 -11.65
N HIS A 131 10.15 3.58 -11.02
CA HIS A 131 9.10 2.94 -10.25
C HIS A 131 8.21 2.05 -11.15
N LEU A 132 7.67 2.59 -12.25
CA LEU A 132 6.85 1.82 -13.19
C LEU A 132 7.62 0.61 -13.78
N ALA A 133 8.91 0.78 -14.11
CA ALA A 133 9.74 -0.32 -14.57
C ALA A 133 9.93 -1.42 -13.51
N ARG A 134 10.06 -1.02 -12.23
CA ARG A 134 10.19 -1.96 -11.09
C ARG A 134 8.89 -2.73 -10.84
N VAL A 135 7.74 -2.05 -10.89
CA VAL A 135 6.44 -2.68 -10.63
C VAL A 135 5.86 -3.40 -11.85
N GLY A 136 6.41 -3.17 -13.04
CA GLY A 136 6.02 -3.86 -14.27
C GLY A 136 4.62 -3.50 -14.79
N VAL A 137 4.08 -2.32 -14.41
CA VAL A 137 2.76 -1.85 -14.82
C VAL A 137 2.92 -0.57 -15.65
N PRO A 138 2.29 -0.46 -16.83
CA PRO A 138 2.34 0.75 -17.65
C PRO A 138 1.50 1.87 -17.02
N GLY A 139 1.89 3.13 -17.28
CA GLY A 139 1.11 4.31 -16.93
C GLY A 139 0.75 5.14 -18.16
N GLU A 140 -0.39 5.82 -18.10
CA GLU A 140 -0.87 6.73 -19.15
C GLU A 140 -0.70 8.18 -18.72
N GLU A 141 0.03 8.98 -19.51
CA GLU A 141 0.23 10.41 -19.20
C GLU A 141 -1.04 11.23 -19.51
N ARG A 142 -1.51 11.98 -18.50
CA ARG A 142 -2.69 12.85 -18.60
C ARG A 142 -2.52 14.16 -17.83
N ALA A 143 -3.25 15.19 -18.24
CA ALA A 143 -3.45 16.36 -17.39
C ALA A 143 -4.31 15.97 -16.17
N ILE A 144 -4.00 16.52 -14.98
CA ILE A 144 -4.68 16.15 -13.72
C ILE A 144 -6.21 16.24 -13.84
N ARG A 145 -6.72 17.29 -14.48
CA ARG A 145 -8.16 17.51 -14.68
C ARG A 145 -8.84 16.41 -15.50
N ASP A 146 -8.07 15.69 -16.33
CA ASP A 146 -8.57 14.67 -17.25
C ASP A 146 -8.36 13.25 -16.69
N ILE A 147 -7.76 13.11 -15.49
CA ILE A 147 -7.62 11.84 -14.80
C ILE A 147 -9.00 11.42 -14.28
N PRO A 148 -9.52 10.24 -14.66
CA PRO A 148 -10.83 9.80 -14.19
C PRO A 148 -10.79 9.39 -12.72
N GLY A 149 -11.85 9.71 -11.97
CA GLY A 149 -12.06 9.22 -10.62
C GLY A 149 -12.99 7.99 -10.55
N PRO A 150 -13.21 7.41 -9.36
CA PRO A 150 -12.52 7.74 -8.11
C PRO A 150 -11.08 7.21 -8.09
N LEU A 151 -10.17 7.87 -7.36
CA LEU A 151 -8.78 7.46 -7.17
C LEU A 151 -8.63 6.78 -5.81
N SER A 152 -7.90 5.67 -5.74
CA SER A 152 -7.60 4.98 -4.49
C SER A 152 -6.37 5.55 -3.78
N LYS A 153 -5.37 5.99 -4.55
CA LYS A 153 -4.17 6.68 -4.03
C LYS A 153 -3.52 7.56 -5.10
N VAL A 154 -2.63 8.43 -4.66
CA VAL A 154 -1.67 9.15 -5.51
C VAL A 154 -0.28 9.00 -4.95
N LEU A 155 0.69 8.71 -5.80
CA LEU A 155 2.11 8.68 -5.46
C LEU A 155 2.73 9.98 -5.96
N LEU A 156 3.41 10.69 -5.06
CA LEU A 156 4.16 11.91 -5.32
C LEU A 156 5.64 11.57 -5.35
N GLU A 157 6.37 12.03 -6.37
CA GLU A 157 7.69 11.51 -6.69
C GLU A 157 8.69 12.60 -6.99
N HIS A 158 9.84 12.54 -6.34
CA HIS A 158 10.98 13.40 -6.61
C HIS A 158 12.27 12.80 -6.06
N ASP A 159 13.41 13.03 -6.73
CA ASP A 159 14.74 12.59 -6.30
C ASP A 159 15.27 13.34 -5.05
N ARG A 160 14.78 14.57 -4.81
CA ARG A 160 15.11 15.36 -3.63
C ARG A 160 14.02 15.24 -2.57
N ARG A 161 14.36 14.63 -1.43
CA ARG A 161 13.47 14.48 -0.27
C ARG A 161 12.83 15.81 0.18
N SER A 162 13.60 16.91 0.16
CA SER A 162 13.13 18.23 0.59
C SER A 162 11.95 18.77 -0.25
N VAL A 163 11.84 18.36 -1.52
CA VAL A 163 10.70 18.70 -2.38
C VAL A 163 9.44 17.98 -1.90
N LEU A 164 9.57 16.69 -1.61
CA LEU A 164 8.47 15.87 -1.08
C LEU A 164 8.06 16.31 0.34
N GLU A 165 9.01 16.75 1.17
CA GLU A 165 8.71 17.32 2.49
C GLU A 165 7.90 18.63 2.39
N ARG A 166 8.21 19.51 1.42
CA ARG A 166 7.39 20.70 1.13
C ARG A 166 5.97 20.30 0.73
N ALA A 167 5.84 19.31 -0.17
CA ALA A 167 4.54 18.80 -0.59
C ALA A 167 3.75 18.24 0.59
N ARG A 168 4.40 17.39 1.42
CA ARG A 168 3.78 16.83 2.63
C ARG A 168 3.33 17.91 3.59
N ALA A 169 4.18 18.87 3.88
CA ALA A 169 3.85 19.98 4.76
C ALA A 169 2.65 20.80 4.23
N TYR A 170 2.61 21.05 2.92
CA TYR A 170 1.48 21.73 2.29
C TYR A 170 0.19 20.91 2.40
N ILE A 171 0.22 19.62 2.05
CA ILE A 171 -0.94 18.72 2.13
C ILE A 171 -1.48 18.65 3.55
N LEU A 172 -0.63 18.37 4.52
CA LEU A 172 -1.06 18.20 5.91
C LEU A 172 -1.53 19.53 6.54
N GLY A 173 -0.89 20.63 6.22
CA GLY A 173 -1.30 21.96 6.71
C GLY A 173 -2.60 22.45 6.10
N ARG A 174 -2.89 22.09 4.86
CA ARG A 174 -4.04 22.57 4.09
C ARG A 174 -5.23 21.61 4.13
N TRP A 175 -4.95 20.30 4.11
CA TRP A 175 -5.94 19.24 3.90
C TRP A 175 -5.75 18.03 4.82
N GLY A 176 -5.05 18.16 5.94
CA GLY A 176 -4.74 17.05 6.85
C GLY A 176 -5.96 16.31 7.42
N GLU A 177 -7.15 16.94 7.39
CA GLU A 177 -8.41 16.30 7.76
C GLU A 177 -8.98 15.38 6.66
N ARG A 178 -8.42 15.45 5.43
CA ARG A 178 -8.91 14.69 4.27
C ARG A 178 -7.97 13.62 3.79
N TYR A 179 -6.67 13.82 4.01
CA TYR A 179 -5.61 12.97 3.47
C TYR A 179 -4.65 12.49 4.53
N GLU A 180 -4.14 11.29 4.33
CA GLU A 180 -2.83 10.87 4.83
C GLU A 180 -1.76 11.22 3.79
N ALA A 181 -0.56 11.58 4.26
CA ALA A 181 0.61 11.81 3.41
C ALA A 181 1.82 11.17 4.09
N ILE A 182 2.16 9.95 3.67
CA ILE A 182 3.13 9.07 4.35
C ILE A 182 4.23 8.71 3.36
N PHE A 183 5.48 8.80 3.79
CA PHE A 183 6.60 8.34 2.99
C PHE A 183 6.67 6.81 2.98
N SER A 184 6.73 6.22 1.79
CA SER A 184 7.05 4.81 1.62
C SER A 184 8.54 4.57 1.44
N ASN A 185 9.29 5.61 1.00
CA ASN A 185 10.76 5.63 0.99
C ASN A 185 11.29 7.06 0.79
N GLN A 186 12.59 7.22 0.51
CA GLN A 186 13.25 8.53 0.38
C GLN A 186 12.74 9.39 -0.79
N VAL A 187 12.20 8.77 -1.86
CA VAL A 187 11.84 9.44 -3.11
C VAL A 187 10.35 9.33 -3.45
N LEU A 188 9.55 8.68 -2.59
CA LEU A 188 8.12 8.42 -2.77
C LEU A 188 7.32 8.89 -1.54
N LEU A 189 6.32 9.74 -1.78
CA LEU A 189 5.34 10.18 -0.80
C LEU A 189 3.95 9.75 -1.26
N GLU A 190 3.27 8.93 -0.46
CA GLU A 190 1.92 8.44 -0.78
C GLU A 190 0.84 9.31 -0.18
N LEU A 191 -0.16 9.62 -1.00
CA LEU A 191 -1.37 10.32 -0.63
C LEU A 191 -2.54 9.35 -0.68
N THR A 192 -3.18 9.11 0.46
CA THR A 192 -4.36 8.26 0.60
C THR A 192 -5.47 9.01 1.32
N ALA A 193 -6.68 8.48 1.36
CA ALA A 193 -7.76 9.06 2.14
C ALA A 193 -7.42 9.04 3.64
N LYS A 194 -7.95 9.99 4.40
CA LYS A 194 -7.76 10.04 5.86
C LYS A 194 -8.18 8.74 6.52
N GLY A 195 -7.30 8.17 7.34
CA GLY A 195 -7.48 6.87 7.98
C GLY A 195 -7.14 5.65 7.11
N SER A 196 -6.84 5.85 5.81
CA SER A 196 -6.39 4.77 4.92
C SER A 196 -4.88 4.65 5.00
N ASN A 197 -4.39 3.81 5.89
CA ASN A 197 -3.00 3.42 6.08
C ASN A 197 -2.90 1.93 6.41
N LYS A 198 -1.69 1.38 6.43
CA LYS A 198 -1.49 -0.06 6.68
C LYS A 198 -2.09 -0.50 8.01
N GLY A 199 -1.84 0.24 9.11
CA GLY A 199 -2.35 -0.08 10.44
C GLY A 199 -3.87 -0.08 10.52
N GLY A 200 -4.53 0.98 10.00
CA GLY A 200 -5.99 1.06 9.97
C GLY A 200 -6.63 -0.10 9.18
N MET A 201 -5.98 -0.55 8.09
CA MET A 201 -6.48 -1.70 7.32
C MET A 201 -6.17 -3.04 8.02
N VAL A 202 -5.09 -3.14 8.82
CA VAL A 202 -4.83 -4.30 9.70
C VAL A 202 -5.94 -4.43 10.73
N GLU A 203 -6.34 -3.34 11.38
CA GLU A 203 -7.45 -3.33 12.33
C GLU A 203 -8.78 -3.77 11.68
N GLU A 204 -9.07 -3.27 10.48
CA GLU A 204 -10.27 -3.66 9.72
C GLU A 204 -10.24 -5.15 9.33
N LEU A 205 -9.08 -5.68 8.90
CA LEU A 205 -8.91 -7.09 8.61
C LEU A 205 -9.11 -7.94 9.86
N ALA A 206 -8.48 -7.58 10.98
CA ALA A 206 -8.59 -8.29 12.25
C ALA A 206 -10.04 -8.33 12.75
N ARG A 207 -10.76 -7.19 12.65
CA ARG A 207 -12.19 -7.10 12.99
C ARG A 207 -13.03 -8.06 12.14
N ARG A 208 -12.75 -8.18 10.84
CA ARG A 208 -13.44 -9.13 9.93
C ARG A 208 -13.14 -10.57 10.26
N LEU A 209 -11.91 -10.86 10.72
CA LEU A 209 -11.50 -12.20 11.12
C LEU A 209 -11.91 -12.56 12.57
N GLY A 210 -12.44 -11.60 13.35
CA GLY A 210 -12.80 -11.79 14.76
C GLY A 210 -11.58 -11.98 15.67
N ILE A 211 -10.43 -11.34 15.32
CA ILE A 211 -9.15 -11.43 16.05
C ILE A 211 -8.98 -10.16 16.89
N GLY A 212 -8.73 -10.30 18.19
CA GLY A 212 -8.48 -9.18 19.10
C GLY A 212 -7.11 -8.54 18.87
N ALA A 213 -6.98 -7.25 19.20
CA ALA A 213 -5.76 -6.47 18.99
C ALA A 213 -4.52 -7.09 19.66
N GLU A 214 -4.71 -7.75 20.82
CA GLU A 214 -3.67 -8.44 21.58
C GLU A 214 -3.08 -9.68 20.89
N HIS A 215 -3.72 -10.11 19.78
CA HIS A 215 -3.29 -11.25 18.96
C HIS A 215 -2.85 -10.84 17.56
N ILE A 216 -2.60 -9.56 17.32
CA ILE A 216 -2.11 -9.01 16.06
C ILE A 216 -0.62 -8.74 16.19
N TYR A 217 0.16 -9.24 15.25
CA TYR A 217 1.60 -9.00 15.14
C TYR A 217 1.92 -8.44 13.77
N CYS A 218 2.66 -7.32 13.73
CA CYS A 218 3.09 -6.66 12.49
C CYS A 218 4.61 -6.62 12.42
N VAL A 219 5.14 -6.78 11.20
CA VAL A 219 6.57 -6.66 10.89
C VAL A 219 6.72 -5.71 9.72
N GLY A 220 7.62 -4.72 9.84
CA GLY A 220 7.92 -3.74 8.79
C GLY A 220 9.20 -2.98 9.09
N ASP A 221 9.68 -2.18 8.12
CA ASP A 221 10.98 -1.50 8.17
C ASP A 221 10.90 0.02 7.93
N ASN A 222 9.74 0.54 7.51
CA ASN A 222 9.58 1.94 7.11
C ASN A 222 8.50 2.71 7.89
N GLU A 223 8.44 4.04 7.66
CA GLU A 223 7.48 4.94 8.31
C GLU A 223 6.02 4.56 8.07
N ASN A 224 5.70 3.96 6.91
CA ASN A 224 4.35 3.52 6.55
C ASN A 224 3.88 2.26 7.30
N ASP A 225 4.77 1.63 8.09
CA ASP A 225 4.47 0.45 8.92
C ASP A 225 4.17 0.81 10.38
N ILE A 226 4.29 2.10 10.76
CA ILE A 226 4.16 2.58 12.15
C ILE A 226 2.74 2.99 12.55
N PRO A 227 1.81 3.39 11.67
CA PRO A 227 0.50 3.90 12.08
C PRO A 227 -0.38 2.89 12.78
#